data_eb5c6d9f1ff9203f24f45bfa9431e8a2
#
_entry.id   eb5c6d9f1ff9203f24f45bfa9431e8a2
#
_cell.length_a   1.000
_cell.length_b   1.000
_cell.length_c   1.000
_cell.angle_alpha   90.00
_cell.angle_beta   90.00
_cell.angle_gamma   90.00
#
_symmetry.space_group_name_H-M   'P 1'
#
loop_
_entity.id
_entity.type
_entity.pdbx_description
1 polymer ?
#
loop_
_entity_poly.entity_id
_entity_poly.type
_entity_poly.pdbx_seq_one_letter_code
_entity_poly.pdbx_strand_id
1 'polypeptide(L)'
;MQPDTSTAPPPEVQRLLASATRLETPCGSGSMVWHRWQPAPALTGTPHRPVVLLHGGSGSWTHWLRNIDALVAVGREVLAADLPGFGDSAPPATGNDADALAAPVQAGLQLLLGDAACDLVAFSFGGMVAGFLAAQWPARVARLVLIGSPGLGVASRNTVTLTAWRHLPDPADREAVHRKNLAALMLYRPEAITALALRVHSDNTLRDRMKGRRLAYTDVLARTLTEVRCPVDAIYGREDALYRDRQEALALALQSAPHFRGMHWIENAGHWVQFEQPQAFDAVLRAVLEEKAAPRLLQKS
;
A
#
# COMPACT_ATOMS: atom_id res chain seq x y z
N MET A 1 9.24 0.44 -30.87
CA MET A 1 9.33 -0.70 -29.93
C MET A 1 7.97 -1.39 -29.98
N GLN A 2 7.89 -2.62 -30.46
CA GLN A 2 6.61 -3.34 -30.54
C GLN A 2 6.05 -3.52 -29.13
N PRO A 3 4.72 -3.38 -28.90
CA PRO A 3 4.13 -3.67 -27.62
C PRO A 3 4.37 -5.14 -27.28
N ASP A 4 4.87 -5.39 -26.07
CA ASP A 4 5.06 -6.74 -25.55
C ASP A 4 3.67 -7.40 -25.37
N THR A 5 3.31 -8.25 -26.32
CA THR A 5 2.06 -9.03 -26.29
C THR A 5 2.18 -10.31 -25.45
N SER A 6 3.29 -10.45 -24.69
CA SER A 6 3.50 -11.59 -23.80
C SER A 6 2.38 -11.65 -22.76
N THR A 7 1.71 -12.79 -22.65
CA THR A 7 0.74 -13.07 -21.58
C THR A 7 1.42 -13.35 -20.24
N ALA A 8 2.74 -13.59 -20.25
CA ALA A 8 3.53 -13.86 -19.04
C ALA A 8 3.76 -12.57 -18.22
N PRO A 9 3.80 -12.65 -16.87
CA PRO A 9 4.19 -11.53 -16.03
C PRO A 9 5.63 -11.05 -16.34
N PRO A 10 5.96 -9.78 -16.03
CA PRO A 10 7.35 -9.28 -16.14
C PRO A 10 8.35 -10.16 -15.37
N PRO A 11 9.62 -10.25 -15.84
CA PRO A 11 10.64 -11.09 -15.20
C PRO A 11 10.82 -10.81 -13.71
N GLU A 12 10.75 -9.55 -13.28
CA GLU A 12 10.85 -9.16 -11.88
C GLU A 12 9.70 -9.72 -11.05
N VAL A 13 8.48 -9.70 -11.61
CA VAL A 13 7.29 -10.28 -10.97
C VAL A 13 7.42 -11.81 -10.89
N GLN A 14 7.87 -12.47 -11.97
CA GLN A 14 8.10 -13.91 -12.01
C GLN A 14 9.12 -14.33 -10.96
N ARG A 15 10.24 -13.61 -10.85
CA ARG A 15 11.30 -13.88 -9.87
C ARG A 15 10.77 -13.82 -8.43
N LEU A 16 9.99 -12.80 -8.08
CA LEU A 16 9.40 -12.66 -6.76
C LEU A 16 8.38 -13.78 -6.49
N LEU A 17 7.54 -14.10 -7.46
CA LEU A 17 6.56 -15.19 -7.32
C LEU A 17 7.25 -16.54 -7.12
N ALA A 18 8.39 -16.80 -7.76
CA ALA A 18 9.14 -18.05 -7.61
C ALA A 18 9.67 -18.27 -6.18
N SER A 19 9.87 -17.19 -5.41
CA SER A 19 10.30 -17.24 -4.01
C SER A 19 9.16 -17.05 -2.99
N ALA A 20 7.95 -16.77 -3.47
CA ALA A 20 6.79 -16.57 -2.61
C ALA A 20 6.03 -17.86 -2.33
N THR A 21 5.47 -17.96 -1.14
CA THR A 21 4.38 -18.89 -0.86
C THR A 21 3.05 -18.16 -1.09
N ARG A 22 2.24 -18.62 -2.04
CA ARG A 22 0.88 -18.13 -2.25
C ARG A 22 -0.05 -18.76 -1.22
N LEU A 23 -0.79 -17.93 -0.48
CA LEU A 23 -1.73 -18.34 0.55
C LEU A 23 -3.12 -17.76 0.23
N GLU A 24 -4.15 -18.40 0.74
CA GLU A 24 -5.54 -17.97 0.54
C GLU A 24 -6.29 -18.00 1.87
N THR A 25 -7.14 -16.99 2.06
CA THR A 25 -8.06 -16.91 3.20
C THR A 25 -9.47 -16.60 2.71
N PRO A 26 -10.55 -17.03 3.39
CA PRO A 26 -11.92 -16.78 2.94
C PRO A 26 -12.21 -15.29 2.75
N CYS A 27 -12.87 -14.94 1.65
CA CYS A 27 -13.32 -13.58 1.35
C CYS A 27 -14.51 -13.59 0.41
N GLY A 28 -15.63 -13.01 0.83
CA GLY A 28 -16.86 -12.99 0.03
C GLY A 28 -17.31 -14.38 -0.39
N SER A 29 -17.51 -14.59 -1.69
CA SER A 29 -17.83 -15.91 -2.28
C SER A 29 -16.59 -16.69 -2.74
N GLY A 30 -15.38 -16.22 -2.42
CA GLY A 30 -14.12 -16.84 -2.84
C GLY A 30 -13.03 -16.65 -1.79
N SER A 31 -11.81 -16.32 -2.23
CA SER A 31 -10.66 -16.15 -1.37
C SER A 31 -9.97 -14.80 -1.55
N MET A 32 -9.34 -14.33 -0.49
CA MET A 32 -8.34 -13.28 -0.51
C MET A 32 -6.96 -13.91 -0.66
N VAL A 33 -6.18 -13.41 -1.59
CA VAL A 33 -4.86 -13.92 -1.95
C VAL A 33 -3.77 -13.13 -1.24
N TRP A 34 -2.80 -13.87 -0.71
CA TRP A 34 -1.62 -13.36 -0.04
C TRP A 34 -0.38 -13.97 -0.65
N HIS A 35 0.69 -13.19 -0.68
CA HIS A 35 2.02 -13.67 -1.03
C HIS A 35 2.93 -13.50 0.18
N ARG A 36 3.62 -14.57 0.56
CA ARG A 36 4.47 -14.64 1.75
C ARG A 36 5.91 -14.90 1.35
N TRP A 37 6.81 -14.04 1.79
CA TRP A 37 8.26 -14.23 1.68
C TRP A 37 8.85 -14.37 3.07
N GLN A 38 9.64 -15.42 3.27
CA GLN A 38 10.32 -15.69 4.53
C GLN A 38 11.81 -15.38 4.41
N PRO A 39 12.42 -14.78 5.45
CA PRO A 39 13.86 -14.59 5.48
C PRO A 39 14.60 -15.93 5.54
N ALA A 40 15.86 -15.93 5.08
CA ALA A 40 16.71 -17.10 5.21
C ALA A 40 16.90 -17.48 6.70
N PRO A 41 16.97 -18.77 7.06
CA PRO A 41 17.10 -19.22 8.46
C PRO A 41 18.25 -18.56 9.24
N ALA A 42 19.35 -18.22 8.57
CA ALA A 42 20.50 -17.55 9.18
C ALA A 42 20.18 -16.12 9.68
N LEU A 43 19.10 -15.50 9.20
CA LEU A 43 18.68 -14.14 9.57
C LEU A 43 17.61 -14.14 10.68
N THR A 44 17.17 -15.30 11.14
CA THR A 44 16.07 -15.41 12.13
C THR A 44 16.52 -15.28 13.59
N GLY A 45 17.75 -14.86 13.84
CA GLY A 45 18.34 -14.78 15.21
C GLY A 45 17.67 -13.75 16.14
N THR A 46 17.01 -12.73 15.62
CA THR A 46 16.16 -11.81 16.38
C THR A 46 14.74 -11.89 15.81
N PRO A 47 13.73 -12.32 16.58
CA PRO A 47 12.37 -12.39 16.09
C PRO A 47 11.85 -10.98 15.76
N HIS A 48 11.77 -10.66 14.48
CA HIS A 48 11.07 -9.46 14.01
C HIS A 48 9.58 -9.76 13.83
N ARG A 49 8.75 -8.77 14.10
CA ARG A 49 7.34 -8.86 13.72
C ARG A 49 7.20 -8.97 12.20
N PRO A 50 6.25 -9.75 11.68
CA PRO A 50 5.96 -9.77 10.25
C PRO A 50 5.56 -8.38 9.75
N VAL A 51 5.98 -8.05 8.53
CA VAL A 51 5.56 -6.85 7.82
C VAL A 51 4.41 -7.22 6.90
N VAL A 52 3.27 -6.56 7.07
CA VAL A 52 2.10 -6.71 6.21
C VAL A 52 2.01 -5.51 5.26
N LEU A 53 2.00 -5.78 3.96
CA LEU A 53 1.98 -4.78 2.90
C LEU A 53 0.59 -4.72 2.25
N LEU A 54 -0.07 -3.55 2.32
CA LEU A 54 -1.35 -3.30 1.66
C LEU A 54 -1.16 -2.32 0.51
N HIS A 55 -1.59 -2.70 -0.68
CA HIS A 55 -1.43 -1.91 -1.90
C HIS A 55 -2.46 -0.78 -2.05
N GLY A 56 -2.21 0.15 -2.98
CA GLY A 56 -3.10 1.25 -3.33
C GLY A 56 -4.27 0.82 -4.23
N GLY A 57 -5.17 1.77 -4.49
CA GLY A 57 -6.30 1.56 -5.40
C GLY A 57 -5.85 1.13 -6.80
N SER A 58 -6.66 0.30 -7.45
CA SER A 58 -6.35 -0.34 -8.75
C SER A 58 -4.97 -1.00 -8.77
N GLY A 59 -4.57 -1.61 -7.63
CA GLY A 59 -3.27 -2.24 -7.44
C GLY A 59 -3.38 -3.74 -7.14
N SER A 60 -2.25 -4.30 -6.78
CA SER A 60 -2.05 -5.64 -6.23
C SER A 60 -0.77 -5.63 -5.38
N TRP A 61 -0.36 -6.78 -4.84
CA TRP A 61 0.93 -6.94 -4.18
C TRP A 61 2.11 -6.37 -5.01
N THR A 62 1.98 -6.29 -6.32
CA THR A 62 3.03 -5.77 -7.23
C THR A 62 3.32 -4.28 -7.04
N HIS A 63 2.52 -3.52 -6.30
CA HIS A 63 2.90 -2.18 -5.88
C HIS A 63 4.16 -2.14 -5.01
N TRP A 64 4.57 -3.30 -4.45
CA TRP A 64 5.70 -3.49 -3.54
C TRP A 64 6.87 -4.24 -4.17
N LEU A 65 6.82 -4.52 -5.48
CA LEU A 65 7.75 -5.39 -6.17
C LEU A 65 9.24 -5.00 -6.03
N ARG A 66 9.53 -3.72 -5.75
CA ARG A 66 10.89 -3.20 -5.57
C ARG A 66 11.37 -3.17 -4.11
N ASN A 67 10.49 -3.52 -3.15
CA ASN A 67 10.76 -3.33 -1.72
C ASN A 67 10.78 -4.65 -0.92
N ILE A 68 10.14 -5.70 -1.46
CA ILE A 68 10.01 -7.00 -0.78
C ILE A 68 11.38 -7.57 -0.45
N ASP A 69 12.31 -7.62 -1.42
CA ASP A 69 13.65 -8.18 -1.22
C ASP A 69 14.43 -7.43 -0.12
N ALA A 70 14.31 -6.11 -0.05
CA ALA A 70 14.99 -5.31 0.96
C ALA A 70 14.49 -5.63 2.39
N LEU A 71 13.20 -5.88 2.56
CA LEU A 71 12.62 -6.28 3.84
C LEU A 71 13.03 -7.71 4.22
N VAL A 72 13.00 -8.64 3.28
CA VAL A 72 13.42 -10.04 3.50
C VAL A 72 14.91 -10.13 3.83
N ALA A 73 15.75 -9.33 3.16
CA ALA A 73 17.19 -9.30 3.39
C ALA A 73 17.59 -8.83 4.79
N VAL A 74 16.74 -8.06 5.47
CA VAL A 74 16.97 -7.64 6.87
C VAL A 74 16.25 -8.53 7.89
N GLY A 75 15.87 -9.75 7.50
CA GLY A 75 15.30 -10.75 8.39
C GLY A 75 13.79 -10.59 8.66
N ARG A 76 13.07 -9.79 7.86
CA ARG A 76 11.62 -9.62 8.00
C ARG A 76 10.86 -10.67 7.21
N GLU A 77 9.89 -11.32 7.84
CA GLU A 77 8.83 -12.00 7.12
C GLU A 77 7.92 -10.95 6.49
N VAL A 78 7.58 -11.12 5.21
CA VAL A 78 6.73 -10.20 4.45
C VAL A 78 5.46 -10.93 3.99
N LEU A 79 4.31 -10.34 4.27
CA LEU A 79 3.00 -10.73 3.77
C LEU A 79 2.43 -9.60 2.92
N ALA A 80 2.32 -9.78 1.62
CA ALA A 80 1.67 -8.81 0.74
C ALA A 80 0.33 -9.34 0.26
N ALA A 81 -0.72 -8.56 0.50
CA ALA A 81 -2.08 -8.91 0.13
C ALA A 81 -2.42 -8.41 -1.28
N ASP A 82 -3.24 -9.16 -2.00
CA ASP A 82 -4.19 -8.58 -2.94
C ASP A 82 -5.45 -8.22 -2.14
N LEU A 83 -5.74 -6.94 -1.98
CA LEU A 83 -6.92 -6.51 -1.23
C LEU A 83 -8.21 -7.03 -1.86
N PRO A 84 -9.29 -7.29 -1.09
CA PRO A 84 -10.55 -7.78 -1.65
C PRO A 84 -11.05 -6.94 -2.82
N GLY A 85 -11.36 -7.60 -3.94
CA GLY A 85 -11.79 -6.96 -5.17
C GLY A 85 -10.68 -6.45 -6.10
N PHE A 86 -9.42 -6.69 -5.73
CA PHE A 86 -8.24 -6.37 -6.54
C PHE A 86 -7.40 -7.60 -6.81
N GLY A 87 -6.50 -7.51 -7.79
CA GLY A 87 -5.59 -8.59 -8.12
C GLY A 87 -6.32 -9.92 -8.29
N ASP A 88 -5.84 -10.95 -7.61
CA ASP A 88 -6.42 -12.31 -7.65
C ASP A 88 -7.45 -12.55 -6.52
N SER A 89 -7.71 -11.57 -5.63
CA SER A 89 -8.65 -11.70 -4.53
C SER A 89 -10.10 -11.50 -4.94
N ALA A 90 -11.01 -12.33 -4.42
CA ALA A 90 -12.45 -12.15 -4.59
C ALA A 90 -12.92 -10.79 -4.02
N PRO A 91 -14.01 -10.22 -4.53
CA PRO A 91 -14.63 -9.05 -3.92
C PRO A 91 -15.11 -9.35 -2.48
N PRO A 92 -15.21 -8.32 -1.61
CA PRO A 92 -15.78 -8.51 -0.28
C PRO A 92 -17.25 -8.91 -0.38
N ALA A 93 -17.79 -9.57 0.65
CA ALA A 93 -19.20 -9.98 0.69
C ALA A 93 -20.17 -8.79 0.62
N THR A 94 -19.79 -7.66 1.20
CA THR A 94 -20.59 -6.44 1.24
C THR A 94 -19.68 -5.21 1.16
N GLY A 95 -20.25 -4.09 0.70
CA GLY A 95 -19.51 -2.83 0.56
C GLY A 95 -18.62 -2.78 -0.68
N ASN A 96 -18.10 -1.58 -0.96
CA ASN A 96 -17.30 -1.32 -2.16
C ASN A 96 -16.22 -0.25 -1.95
N ASP A 97 -15.89 0.08 -0.69
CA ASP A 97 -14.87 1.07 -0.35
C ASP A 97 -13.96 0.55 0.79
N ALA A 98 -13.02 1.34 1.24
CA ALA A 98 -11.96 0.95 2.16
C ALA A 98 -12.46 0.42 3.52
N ASP A 99 -13.57 0.94 4.02
CA ASP A 99 -14.21 0.51 5.28
C ASP A 99 -14.67 -0.96 5.24
N ALA A 100 -15.14 -1.42 4.07
CA ALA A 100 -15.58 -2.80 3.89
C ALA A 100 -14.43 -3.82 3.84
N LEU A 101 -13.18 -3.38 3.67
CA LEU A 101 -12.03 -4.26 3.46
C LEU A 101 -11.27 -4.58 4.75
N ALA A 102 -11.41 -3.79 5.81
CA ALA A 102 -10.67 -3.99 7.05
C ALA A 102 -11.00 -5.34 7.73
N ALA A 103 -12.28 -5.71 7.80
CA ALA A 103 -12.70 -6.97 8.42
C ALA A 103 -12.20 -8.23 7.69
N PRO A 104 -12.34 -8.39 6.36
CA PRO A 104 -11.75 -9.54 5.67
C PRO A 104 -10.22 -9.57 5.75
N VAL A 105 -9.52 -8.42 5.73
CA VAL A 105 -8.06 -8.37 5.96
C VAL A 105 -7.74 -8.87 7.37
N GLN A 106 -8.43 -8.42 8.41
CA GLN A 106 -8.23 -8.91 9.79
C GLN A 106 -8.49 -10.40 9.91
N ALA A 107 -9.58 -10.90 9.33
CA ALA A 107 -9.90 -12.32 9.36
C ALA A 107 -8.79 -13.16 8.69
N GLY A 108 -8.26 -12.69 7.55
CA GLY A 108 -7.11 -13.31 6.90
C GLY A 108 -5.86 -13.29 7.78
N LEU A 109 -5.52 -12.16 8.40
CA LEU A 109 -4.37 -12.05 9.30
C LEU A 109 -4.53 -12.94 10.54
N GLN A 110 -5.75 -13.12 11.05
CA GLN A 110 -6.00 -14.05 12.17
C GLN A 110 -5.69 -15.50 11.79
N LEU A 111 -6.04 -15.91 10.58
CA LEU A 111 -5.74 -17.26 10.09
C LEU A 111 -4.24 -17.46 9.81
N LEU A 112 -3.54 -16.44 9.33
CA LEU A 112 -2.14 -16.53 8.90
C LEU A 112 -1.13 -16.30 10.03
N LEU A 113 -1.45 -15.45 10.99
CA LEU A 113 -0.56 -15.00 12.06
C LEU A 113 -1.04 -15.37 13.47
N GLY A 114 -2.23 -15.99 13.61
CA GLY A 114 -2.83 -16.21 14.92
C GLY A 114 -3.02 -14.86 15.66
N ASP A 115 -2.59 -14.77 16.91
CA ASP A 115 -2.68 -13.56 17.73
C ASP A 115 -1.45 -12.65 17.62
N ALA A 116 -0.47 -13.00 16.78
CA ALA A 116 0.73 -12.19 16.63
C ALA A 116 0.43 -10.83 15.99
N ALA A 117 0.95 -9.77 16.61
CA ALA A 117 0.87 -8.42 16.06
C ALA A 117 1.86 -8.26 14.88
N CYS A 118 1.51 -7.41 13.93
CA CYS A 118 2.33 -7.09 12.77
C CYS A 118 2.68 -5.61 12.67
N ASP A 119 3.72 -5.29 11.90
CA ASP A 119 3.98 -3.94 11.41
C ASP A 119 3.23 -3.78 10.08
N LEU A 120 2.27 -2.84 10.03
CA LEU A 120 1.38 -2.65 8.89
C LEU A 120 1.86 -1.48 8.04
N VAL A 121 2.22 -1.74 6.80
CA VAL A 121 2.76 -0.77 5.83
C VAL A 121 1.78 -0.66 4.67
N ALA A 122 1.20 0.51 4.45
CA ALA A 122 0.03 0.61 3.60
C ALA A 122 0.09 1.82 2.66
N PHE A 123 -0.09 1.54 1.38
CA PHE A 123 -0.01 2.53 0.31
C PHE A 123 -1.38 3.03 -0.12
N SER A 124 -1.53 4.35 -0.22
CA SER A 124 -2.68 5.03 -0.84
C SER A 124 -4.02 4.51 -0.28
N PHE A 125 -4.87 3.95 -1.11
CA PHE A 125 -6.15 3.34 -0.70
C PHE A 125 -5.98 2.29 0.42
N GLY A 126 -4.92 1.48 0.36
CA GLY A 126 -4.57 0.54 1.41
C GLY A 126 -4.32 1.20 2.77
N GLY A 127 -3.87 2.46 2.77
CA GLY A 127 -3.69 3.24 4.01
C GLY A 127 -5.00 3.54 4.74
N MET A 128 -6.10 3.77 4.02
CA MET A 128 -7.42 3.88 4.65
C MET A 128 -7.86 2.55 5.26
N VAL A 129 -7.69 1.44 4.50
CA VAL A 129 -7.97 0.08 5.03
C VAL A 129 -7.15 -0.20 6.29
N ALA A 130 -5.87 0.15 6.27
CA ALA A 130 -4.97 -0.01 7.41
C ALA A 130 -5.36 0.86 8.61
N GLY A 131 -5.82 2.08 8.39
CA GLY A 131 -6.36 2.95 9.42
C GLY A 131 -7.56 2.33 10.12
N PHE A 132 -8.55 1.86 9.35
CA PHE A 132 -9.71 1.14 9.90
C PHE A 132 -9.30 -0.11 10.68
N LEU A 133 -8.36 -0.90 10.14
CA LEU A 133 -7.88 -2.10 10.80
C LEU A 133 -7.19 -1.77 12.13
N ALA A 134 -6.31 -0.78 12.15
CA ALA A 134 -5.56 -0.38 13.35
C ALA A 134 -6.47 0.21 14.45
N ALA A 135 -7.53 0.93 14.06
CA ALA A 135 -8.50 1.46 14.99
C ALA A 135 -9.40 0.37 15.59
N GLN A 136 -9.92 -0.54 14.77
CA GLN A 136 -10.87 -1.58 15.19
C GLN A 136 -10.20 -2.76 15.90
N TRP A 137 -8.96 -3.11 15.54
CA TRP A 137 -8.19 -4.22 16.13
C TRP A 137 -6.81 -3.76 16.62
N PRO A 138 -6.74 -2.93 17.67
CA PRO A 138 -5.48 -2.31 18.12
C PRO A 138 -4.41 -3.30 18.57
N ALA A 139 -4.79 -4.52 18.99
CA ALA A 139 -3.84 -5.57 19.34
C ALA A 139 -3.14 -6.19 18.11
N ARG A 140 -3.76 -6.07 16.92
CA ARG A 140 -3.22 -6.62 15.66
C ARG A 140 -2.07 -5.81 15.11
N VAL A 141 -2.11 -4.48 15.26
CA VAL A 141 -1.17 -3.56 14.62
C VAL A 141 -0.22 -2.98 15.66
N ALA A 142 1.03 -3.41 15.61
CA ALA A 142 2.08 -2.91 16.50
C ALA A 142 2.66 -1.57 16.03
N ARG A 143 2.57 -1.30 14.73
CA ARG A 143 2.99 -0.07 14.06
C ARG A 143 2.21 0.12 12.76
N LEU A 144 1.84 1.35 12.44
CA LEU A 144 1.21 1.73 11.19
C LEU A 144 2.12 2.68 10.41
N VAL A 145 2.45 2.33 9.16
CA VAL A 145 3.18 3.22 8.23
C VAL A 145 2.27 3.55 7.06
N LEU A 146 1.91 4.82 6.94
CA LEU A 146 1.03 5.34 5.89
C LEU A 146 1.87 5.91 4.74
N ILE A 147 1.57 5.48 3.51
CA ILE A 147 2.31 5.92 2.32
C ILE A 147 1.33 6.50 1.32
N GLY A 148 1.47 7.78 0.99
CA GLY A 148 0.59 8.45 0.02
C GLY A 148 -0.91 8.33 0.32
N SER A 149 -1.31 8.11 1.58
CA SER A 149 -2.68 7.73 1.95
C SER A 149 -3.66 8.90 1.80
N PRO A 150 -4.81 8.71 1.12
CA PRO A 150 -5.89 9.68 1.03
C PRO A 150 -6.87 9.56 2.21
N GLY A 151 -7.98 10.31 2.14
CA GLY A 151 -9.00 10.29 3.19
C GLY A 151 -8.67 11.19 4.39
N LEU A 152 -7.80 12.19 4.17
CA LEU A 152 -7.33 13.13 5.19
C LEU A 152 -8.01 14.51 5.08
N GLY A 153 -9.01 14.67 4.21
CA GLY A 153 -9.69 15.96 4.01
C GLY A 153 -8.87 16.99 3.23
N VAL A 154 -7.70 16.62 2.71
CA VAL A 154 -6.75 17.53 2.05
C VAL A 154 -6.90 17.52 0.52
N ALA A 155 -6.94 16.33 -0.08
CA ALA A 155 -7.14 16.17 -1.52
C ALA A 155 -8.62 16.11 -1.88
N SER A 156 -9.00 16.65 -3.05
CA SER A 156 -10.35 16.61 -3.58
C SER A 156 -10.42 15.84 -4.90
N ARG A 157 -11.65 15.56 -5.38
CA ARG A 157 -11.86 14.88 -6.68
C ARG A 157 -11.22 15.61 -7.86
N ASN A 158 -11.09 16.92 -7.76
CA ASN A 158 -10.56 17.77 -8.83
C ASN A 158 -9.03 17.93 -8.74
N THR A 159 -8.37 17.31 -7.76
CA THR A 159 -6.91 17.44 -7.59
C THR A 159 -6.15 16.75 -8.73
N VAL A 160 -6.62 15.57 -9.16
CA VAL A 160 -6.04 14.84 -10.29
C VAL A 160 -7.15 14.26 -11.16
N THR A 161 -7.03 14.44 -12.48
CA THR A 161 -7.96 13.88 -13.46
C THR A 161 -7.30 12.72 -14.19
N LEU A 162 -7.92 11.54 -14.10
CA LEU A 162 -7.49 10.35 -14.83
C LEU A 162 -8.35 10.14 -16.08
N THR A 163 -7.72 9.71 -17.16
CA THR A 163 -8.39 9.43 -18.43
C THR A 163 -8.91 8.00 -18.46
N ALA A 164 -10.18 7.82 -18.87
CA ALA A 164 -10.77 6.49 -19.05
C ALA A 164 -10.14 5.78 -20.25
N TRP A 165 -9.92 4.47 -20.14
CA TRP A 165 -9.21 3.67 -21.15
C TRP A 165 -9.96 2.41 -21.59
N ARG A 166 -10.89 1.88 -20.78
CA ARG A 166 -11.55 0.57 -21.04
C ARG A 166 -12.39 0.53 -22.32
N HIS A 167 -12.82 1.69 -22.81
CA HIS A 167 -13.60 1.84 -24.04
C HIS A 167 -12.74 1.87 -25.31
N LEU A 168 -11.43 2.01 -25.19
CA LEU A 168 -10.51 2.08 -26.31
C LEU A 168 -10.27 0.69 -26.88
N PRO A 169 -10.48 0.44 -28.20
CA PRO A 169 -10.26 -0.87 -28.79
C PRO A 169 -8.78 -1.17 -29.04
N ASP A 170 -7.98 -0.16 -29.41
CA ASP A 170 -6.57 -0.32 -29.77
C ASP A 170 -5.69 -0.45 -28.51
N PRO A 171 -4.83 -1.49 -28.43
CA PRO A 171 -3.85 -1.64 -27.35
C PRO A 171 -2.86 -0.49 -27.23
N ALA A 172 -2.43 0.13 -28.34
CA ALA A 172 -1.52 1.27 -28.33
C ALA A 172 -2.16 2.51 -27.71
N ASP A 173 -3.44 2.77 -28.01
CA ASP A 173 -4.21 3.86 -27.40
C ASP A 173 -4.39 3.63 -25.89
N ARG A 174 -4.65 2.39 -25.47
CA ARG A 174 -4.72 2.04 -24.04
C ARG A 174 -3.39 2.29 -23.36
N GLU A 175 -2.28 1.87 -23.93
CA GLU A 175 -0.94 2.12 -23.37
C GLU A 175 -0.66 3.62 -23.25
N ALA A 176 -0.98 4.41 -24.27
CA ALA A 176 -0.83 5.87 -24.23
C ALA A 176 -1.61 6.50 -23.07
N VAL A 177 -2.85 6.03 -22.83
CA VAL A 177 -3.66 6.49 -21.69
C VAL A 177 -3.08 6.01 -20.35
N HIS A 178 -2.60 4.78 -20.24
CA HIS A 178 -1.94 4.30 -19.02
C HIS A 178 -0.69 5.12 -18.71
N ARG A 179 0.13 5.44 -19.72
CA ARG A 179 1.29 6.34 -19.58
C ARG A 179 0.89 7.72 -19.08
N LYS A 180 -0.15 8.30 -19.65
CA LYS A 180 -0.70 9.60 -19.21
C LYS A 180 -1.20 9.54 -17.77
N ASN A 181 -1.91 8.49 -17.38
CA ASN A 181 -2.43 8.32 -16.03
C ASN A 181 -1.33 8.09 -14.98
N LEU A 182 -0.28 7.33 -15.34
CA LEU A 182 0.91 7.18 -14.50
C LEU A 182 1.58 8.54 -14.24
N ALA A 183 1.80 9.35 -15.28
CA ALA A 183 2.37 10.69 -15.16
C ALA A 183 1.47 11.65 -14.36
N ALA A 184 0.15 11.52 -14.50
CA ALA A 184 -0.78 12.42 -13.83
C ALA A 184 -0.89 12.18 -12.33
N LEU A 185 -0.77 10.93 -11.88
CA LEU A 185 -1.00 10.56 -10.48
C LEU A 185 0.21 9.88 -9.82
N MET A 186 0.79 8.88 -10.48
CA MET A 186 1.61 7.90 -9.78
C MET A 186 3.10 8.25 -9.74
N LEU A 187 3.65 8.76 -10.84
CA LEU A 187 5.09 8.93 -11.03
C LEU A 187 5.39 10.39 -11.43
N TYR A 188 6.30 11.00 -10.73
CA TYR A 188 6.72 12.38 -10.98
C TYR A 188 7.70 12.47 -12.15
N ARG A 189 8.70 11.58 -12.17
CA ARG A 189 9.76 11.61 -13.19
C ARG A 189 9.35 10.86 -14.45
N PRO A 190 9.39 11.47 -15.63
CA PRO A 190 9.03 10.81 -16.90
C PRO A 190 9.80 9.50 -17.16
N GLU A 191 11.09 9.46 -16.77
CA GLU A 191 11.94 8.28 -16.94
C GLU A 191 11.56 7.11 -16.01
N ALA A 192 10.80 7.37 -14.95
CA ALA A 192 10.27 6.32 -14.09
C ALA A 192 9.09 5.57 -14.72
N ILE A 193 8.48 6.12 -15.80
CA ILE A 193 7.41 5.47 -16.57
C ILE A 193 8.02 4.44 -17.53
N THR A 194 8.67 3.44 -16.96
CA THR A 194 9.31 2.34 -17.69
C THR A 194 8.28 1.34 -18.26
N ALA A 195 8.72 0.42 -19.11
CA ALA A 195 7.89 -0.70 -19.57
C ALA A 195 7.34 -1.54 -18.39
N LEU A 196 8.15 -1.74 -17.34
CA LEU A 196 7.71 -2.41 -16.12
C LEU A 196 6.59 -1.66 -15.41
N ALA A 197 6.73 -0.34 -15.22
CA ALA A 197 5.70 0.49 -14.59
C ALA A 197 4.39 0.43 -15.35
N LEU A 198 4.44 0.57 -16.68
CA LEU A 198 3.29 0.49 -17.57
C LEU A 198 2.61 -0.87 -17.49
N ARG A 199 3.39 -1.96 -17.58
CA ARG A 199 2.85 -3.31 -17.56
C ARG A 199 2.19 -3.61 -16.21
N VAL A 200 2.84 -3.34 -15.10
CA VAL A 200 2.28 -3.53 -13.75
C VAL A 200 1.00 -2.71 -13.56
N HIS A 201 1.01 -1.44 -13.95
CA HIS A 201 -0.17 -0.57 -13.85
C HIS A 201 -1.33 -1.07 -14.71
N SER A 202 -1.07 -1.43 -15.97
CA SER A 202 -2.09 -1.97 -16.88
C SER A 202 -2.70 -3.27 -16.33
N ASP A 203 -1.87 -4.24 -15.94
CA ASP A 203 -2.32 -5.53 -15.41
C ASP A 203 -3.15 -5.34 -14.13
N ASN A 204 -2.77 -4.44 -13.27
CA ASN A 204 -3.48 -4.13 -12.03
C ASN A 204 -4.84 -3.46 -12.29
N THR A 205 -4.89 -2.46 -13.18
CA THR A 205 -6.14 -1.76 -13.48
C THR A 205 -7.17 -2.66 -14.19
N LEU A 206 -6.71 -3.65 -14.94
CA LEU A 206 -7.58 -4.69 -15.54
C LEU A 206 -8.28 -5.53 -14.47
N ARG A 207 -7.60 -5.82 -13.36
CA ARG A 207 -8.08 -6.67 -12.26
C ARG A 207 -8.75 -5.88 -11.12
N ASP A 208 -9.00 -4.58 -11.30
CA ASP A 208 -9.76 -3.75 -10.35
C ASP A 208 -11.27 -3.96 -10.56
N ARG A 209 -11.93 -4.58 -9.58
CA ARG A 209 -13.36 -4.86 -9.54
C ARG A 209 -14.12 -3.96 -8.55
N MET A 210 -13.39 -3.09 -7.81
CA MET A 210 -13.96 -2.18 -6.82
C MET A 210 -14.40 -0.86 -7.47
N LYS A 211 -15.69 -0.68 -7.69
CA LYS A 211 -16.27 0.51 -8.31
C LYS A 211 -16.94 1.40 -7.27
N GLY A 212 -16.99 2.71 -7.54
CA GLY A 212 -17.79 3.66 -6.77
C GLY A 212 -17.13 4.11 -5.45
N ARG A 213 -15.84 3.92 -5.29
CA ARG A 213 -15.06 4.38 -4.13
C ARG A 213 -15.14 5.89 -3.97
N ARG A 214 -15.43 6.37 -2.76
CA ARG A 214 -15.63 7.80 -2.47
C ARG A 214 -14.88 8.29 -1.24
N LEU A 215 -14.52 7.38 -0.32
CA LEU A 215 -13.92 7.72 0.97
C LEU A 215 -12.57 8.45 0.84
N ALA A 216 -11.82 8.18 -0.23
CA ALA A 216 -10.56 8.85 -0.52
C ALA A 216 -10.66 10.40 -0.61
N TYR A 217 -11.85 10.92 -0.88
CA TYR A 217 -12.10 12.37 -1.03
C TYR A 217 -12.75 13.00 0.20
N THR A 218 -12.76 12.30 1.32
CA THR A 218 -13.31 12.73 2.61
C THR A 218 -12.18 12.88 3.64
N ASP A 219 -12.53 13.16 4.87
CA ASP A 219 -11.64 13.21 6.02
C ASP A 219 -11.67 11.91 6.86
N VAL A 220 -12.20 10.83 6.28
CA VAL A 220 -12.47 9.58 7.01
C VAL A 220 -11.23 9.01 7.68
N LEU A 221 -10.07 9.03 7.01
CA LEU A 221 -8.83 8.53 7.62
C LEU A 221 -8.38 9.43 8.77
N ALA A 222 -8.43 10.77 8.63
CA ALA A 222 -8.06 11.69 9.69
C ALA A 222 -8.91 11.44 10.96
N ARG A 223 -10.22 11.23 10.80
CA ARG A 223 -11.11 10.87 11.91
C ARG A 223 -10.78 9.51 12.51
N THR A 224 -10.54 8.50 11.65
CA THR A 224 -10.19 7.15 12.11
C THR A 224 -8.86 7.14 12.87
N LEU A 225 -7.89 7.95 12.47
CA LEU A 225 -6.58 8.03 13.10
C LEU A 225 -6.65 8.47 14.57
N THR A 226 -7.70 9.19 15.00
CA THR A 226 -7.89 9.57 16.41
C THR A 226 -8.05 8.35 17.33
N GLU A 227 -8.49 7.21 16.79
CA GLU A 227 -8.70 5.96 17.52
C GLU A 227 -7.51 4.99 17.44
N VAL A 228 -6.50 5.31 16.61
CA VAL A 228 -5.33 4.43 16.43
C VAL A 228 -4.40 4.53 17.64
N ARG A 229 -4.04 3.37 18.22
CA ARG A 229 -3.27 3.28 19.47
C ARG A 229 -1.82 2.85 19.29
N CYS A 230 -1.44 2.42 18.11
CA CYS A 230 -0.04 2.11 17.80
C CYS A 230 0.70 3.36 17.29
N PRO A 231 2.06 3.35 17.30
CA PRO A 231 2.85 4.37 16.62
C PRO A 231 2.47 4.48 15.14
N VAL A 232 2.34 5.72 14.64
CA VAL A 232 2.01 6.04 13.25
C VAL A 232 3.14 6.87 12.65
N ASP A 233 3.68 6.41 11.53
CA ASP A 233 4.63 7.14 10.70
C ASP A 233 4.02 7.34 9.31
N ALA A 234 4.48 8.37 8.59
CA ALA A 234 3.99 8.67 7.24
C ALA A 234 5.18 8.89 6.28
N ILE A 235 5.14 8.26 5.10
CA ILE A 235 6.17 8.40 4.06
C ILE A 235 5.49 8.84 2.77
N TYR A 236 5.90 10.00 2.23
CA TYR A 236 5.30 10.58 1.02
C TYR A 236 6.37 11.06 0.05
N GLY A 237 6.07 10.99 -1.23
CA GLY A 237 6.85 11.68 -2.25
C GLY A 237 6.64 13.19 -2.14
N ARG A 238 7.72 13.97 -2.27
CA ARG A 238 7.64 15.44 -2.24
C ARG A 238 6.77 15.98 -3.37
N GLU A 239 6.76 15.28 -4.49
CA GLU A 239 6.03 15.63 -5.71
C GLU A 239 4.73 14.81 -5.89
N ASP A 240 4.20 14.23 -4.80
CA ASP A 240 2.92 13.52 -4.86
C ASP A 240 1.82 14.44 -5.40
N ALA A 241 1.24 14.08 -6.54
CA ALA A 241 0.26 14.87 -7.26
C ALA A 241 -1.00 15.23 -6.42
N LEU A 242 -1.28 14.46 -5.36
CA LEU A 242 -2.38 14.75 -4.44
C LEU A 242 -2.01 15.83 -3.42
N TYR A 243 -0.73 16.03 -3.10
CA TYR A 243 -0.31 16.75 -1.90
C TYR A 243 0.81 17.78 -2.08
N ARG A 244 1.54 17.80 -3.21
CA ARG A 244 2.71 18.68 -3.41
C ARG A 244 2.44 20.15 -3.10
N ASP A 245 1.23 20.65 -3.35
CA ASP A 245 0.83 22.03 -3.07
C ASP A 245 0.10 22.18 -1.71
N ARG A 246 0.06 21.11 -0.87
CA ARG A 246 -0.73 21.04 0.36
C ARG A 246 0.00 20.30 1.48
N GLN A 247 1.31 20.33 1.48
CA GLN A 247 2.15 19.55 2.39
C GLN A 247 1.92 19.89 3.86
N GLU A 248 1.74 21.16 4.19
CA GLU A 248 1.44 21.61 5.56
C GLU A 248 0.09 21.10 6.05
N ALA A 249 -0.94 21.21 5.21
CA ALA A 249 -2.27 20.71 5.54
C ALA A 249 -2.27 19.18 5.72
N LEU A 250 -1.49 18.46 4.89
CA LEU A 250 -1.30 17.02 5.03
C LEU A 250 -0.62 16.66 6.35
N ALA A 251 0.48 17.33 6.69
CA ALA A 251 1.19 17.10 7.94
C ALA A 251 0.30 17.37 9.17
N LEU A 252 -0.50 18.44 9.11
CA LEU A 252 -1.46 18.76 10.18
C LEU A 252 -2.54 17.69 10.31
N ALA A 253 -3.11 17.21 9.20
CA ALA A 253 -4.14 16.18 9.22
C ALA A 253 -3.64 14.85 9.81
N LEU A 254 -2.39 14.46 9.54
CA LEU A 254 -1.77 13.26 10.10
C LEU A 254 -1.53 13.34 11.62
N GLN A 255 -1.36 14.55 12.16
CA GLN A 255 -1.25 14.78 13.61
C GLN A 255 -2.55 14.46 14.38
N SER A 256 -3.65 14.15 13.70
CA SER A 256 -4.86 13.61 14.35
C SER A 256 -4.60 12.26 15.04
N ALA A 257 -3.58 11.50 14.62
CA ALA A 257 -3.18 10.27 15.28
C ALA A 257 -2.49 10.58 16.63
N PRO A 258 -2.99 10.07 17.78
CA PRO A 258 -2.43 10.37 19.12
C PRO A 258 -0.96 9.95 19.28
N HIS A 259 -0.52 8.98 18.48
CA HIS A 259 0.84 8.45 18.50
C HIS A 259 1.55 8.68 17.16
N PHE A 260 1.25 9.81 16.49
CA PHE A 260 1.98 10.21 15.28
C PHE A 260 3.43 10.54 15.64
N ARG A 261 4.37 9.90 14.93
CA ARG A 261 5.79 10.01 15.20
C ARG A 261 6.50 10.95 14.22
N GLY A 262 6.14 10.91 12.96
CA GLY A 262 6.77 11.75 11.98
C GLY A 262 6.31 11.58 10.56
N MET A 263 6.61 12.61 9.78
CA MET A 263 6.44 12.70 8.35
C MET A 263 7.80 12.61 7.67
N HIS A 264 7.95 11.65 6.78
CA HIS A 264 9.18 11.43 6.02
C HIS A 264 8.93 11.75 4.55
N TRP A 265 9.66 12.73 4.02
CA TRP A 265 9.55 13.13 2.63
C TRP A 265 10.66 12.47 1.79
N ILE A 266 10.28 11.91 0.65
CA ILE A 266 11.22 11.40 -0.35
C ILE A 266 11.27 12.38 -1.52
N GLU A 267 12.42 12.95 -1.75
CA GLU A 267 12.64 13.92 -2.83
C GLU A 267 12.56 13.26 -4.20
N ASN A 268 12.16 14.02 -5.23
CA ASN A 268 12.03 13.57 -6.61
C ASN A 268 11.16 12.31 -6.78
N ALA A 269 10.09 12.21 -5.99
CA ALA A 269 9.16 11.10 -6.03
C ALA A 269 7.71 11.60 -6.02
N GLY A 270 6.89 10.99 -6.86
CA GLY A 270 5.44 11.17 -6.90
C GLY A 270 4.69 10.29 -5.89
N HIS A 271 3.45 9.96 -6.23
CA HIS A 271 2.54 9.20 -5.38
C HIS A 271 3.02 7.76 -5.12
N TRP A 272 3.54 7.06 -6.14
CA TRP A 272 4.07 5.69 -6.02
C TRP A 272 5.55 5.73 -5.62
N VAL A 273 5.80 6.34 -4.47
CA VAL A 273 7.13 6.67 -3.96
C VAL A 273 8.05 5.46 -3.80
N GLN A 274 7.51 4.34 -3.31
CA GLN A 274 8.24 3.09 -3.09
C GLN A 274 8.66 2.39 -4.39
N PHE A 275 8.02 2.70 -5.50
CA PHE A 275 8.43 2.24 -6.83
C PHE A 275 9.41 3.21 -7.47
N GLU A 276 9.18 4.51 -7.34
CA GLU A 276 9.93 5.54 -8.05
C GLU A 276 11.32 5.78 -7.43
N GLN A 277 11.42 5.75 -6.08
CA GLN A 277 12.66 5.94 -5.33
C GLN A 277 12.88 4.79 -4.32
N PRO A 278 13.02 3.53 -4.79
CA PRO A 278 12.99 2.37 -3.91
C PRO A 278 14.09 2.38 -2.85
N GLN A 279 15.32 2.80 -3.20
CA GLN A 279 16.44 2.79 -2.25
C GLN A 279 16.24 3.80 -1.11
N ALA A 280 15.81 5.04 -1.44
CA ALA A 280 15.52 6.06 -0.45
C ALA A 280 14.32 5.65 0.43
N PHE A 281 13.28 5.09 -0.19
CA PHE A 281 12.11 4.58 0.51
C PHE A 281 12.46 3.45 1.47
N ASP A 282 13.22 2.44 1.01
CA ASP A 282 13.62 1.28 1.82
C ASP A 282 14.50 1.69 3.01
N ALA A 283 15.39 2.68 2.82
CA ALA A 283 16.21 3.22 3.90
C ALA A 283 15.35 3.88 5.00
N VAL A 284 14.39 4.71 4.60
CA VAL A 284 13.44 5.35 5.54
C VAL A 284 12.54 4.32 6.20
N LEU A 285 11.95 3.39 5.43
CA LEU A 285 11.06 2.35 5.96
C LEU A 285 11.79 1.48 6.99
N ARG A 286 13.04 1.08 6.70
CA ARG A 286 13.85 0.32 7.63
C ARG A 286 14.08 1.08 8.93
N ALA A 287 14.50 2.35 8.87
CA ALA A 287 14.71 3.18 10.06
C ALA A 287 13.42 3.27 10.90
N VAL A 288 12.28 3.52 10.26
CA VAL A 288 10.97 3.56 10.91
C VAL A 288 10.61 2.23 11.58
N LEU A 289 10.89 1.09 10.93
CA LEU A 289 10.57 -0.24 11.47
C LEU A 289 11.52 -0.70 12.58
N GLU A 290 12.77 -0.22 12.62
CA GLU A 290 13.79 -0.53 13.62
C GLU A 290 13.67 0.31 14.90
N GLU A 291 13.10 1.52 14.81
CA GLU A 291 12.93 2.38 15.97
C GLU A 291 12.09 1.69 17.06
N LYS A 292 12.68 1.54 18.25
CA LYS A 292 11.95 1.04 19.42
C LYS A 292 10.82 2.02 19.76
N ALA A 293 9.60 1.50 19.95
CA ALA A 293 8.53 2.30 20.53
C ALA A 293 9.06 2.89 21.84
N ALA A 294 8.96 4.22 21.99
CA ALA A 294 9.33 4.87 23.26
C ALA A 294 8.60 4.15 24.42
N PRO A 295 9.28 3.83 25.53
CA PRO A 295 8.64 3.18 26.65
C PRO A 295 7.44 4.03 27.09
N ARG A 296 6.28 3.41 27.26
CA ARG A 296 5.10 4.06 27.86
C ARG A 296 5.52 4.66 29.19
N LEU A 297 5.60 5.97 29.28
CA LEU A 297 5.58 6.65 30.57
C LEU A 297 4.24 6.30 31.19
N LEU A 298 4.22 5.34 32.13
CA LEU A 298 3.10 5.10 33.01
C LEU A 298 2.84 6.43 33.72
N GLN A 299 1.83 7.16 33.28
CA GLN A 299 1.26 8.24 34.10
C GLN A 299 0.76 7.56 35.38
N LYS A 300 1.53 7.76 36.46
CA LYS A 300 1.05 7.46 37.82
C LYS A 300 -0.14 8.37 38.06
N SER A 301 -1.31 7.74 38.22
CA SER A 301 -2.53 8.34 38.78
C SER A 301 -2.29 8.90 40.17
#